data_078590846fc5f74c097f822050b87ae0
#
_entry.id   078590846fc5f74c097f822050b87ae0
#
_cell.length_a   1.000
_cell.length_b   1.000
_cell.length_c   1.000
_cell.angle_alpha   90.00
_cell.angle_beta   90.00
_cell.angle_gamma   90.00
#
_symmetry.space_group_name_H-M   'P 1'
#
loop_
_entity.id
_entity.type
_entity.pdbx_description
1 polymer ?
#
loop_
_entity_poly.entity_id
_entity_poly.type
_entity_poly.pdbx_seq_one_letter_code
_entity_poly.pdbx_strand_id
1 'polypeptide(L)'
;IDPEAMPEVAAALQAGGVTALEVTADAHDASGTIAELAPTADDDVLVGAGTVMDSATASRVIEAGAAFVVSPHLDPEVVRTANRRGVVVGPGVMTPTEAADAMAAGADLLKIFPASTVGPGHLGAIAGPLGDVPIMPTGGIGPDNVEAFFESGAAVVGAGSALIDYDAVERGDYEAVEAHAREFVDAVEDARE
;
A
#
# COMPACT_ATOMS: atom_id res chain seq x y z
N ILE A 1 13.26 6.67 -5.85
CA ILE A 1 14.32 5.63 -5.89
C ILE A 1 14.72 5.45 -7.34
N ASP A 2 16.03 5.31 -7.59
CA ASP A 2 16.57 4.99 -8.90
C ASP A 2 16.06 3.59 -9.32
N PRO A 3 15.54 3.40 -10.55
CA PRO A 3 15.11 2.10 -11.02
C PRO A 3 16.18 0.99 -10.89
N GLU A 4 17.46 1.33 -11.08
CA GLU A 4 18.57 0.37 -10.93
C GLU A 4 18.75 -0.15 -9.50
N ALA A 5 18.32 0.61 -8.48
CA ALA A 5 18.40 0.22 -7.07
C ALA A 5 17.14 -0.51 -6.58
N MET A 6 16.07 -0.56 -7.38
CA MET A 6 14.78 -1.12 -6.95
C MET A 6 14.85 -2.61 -6.55
N PRO A 7 15.57 -3.50 -7.24
CA PRO A 7 15.69 -4.90 -6.83
C PRO A 7 16.34 -5.06 -5.45
N GLU A 8 17.42 -4.35 -5.17
CA GLU A 8 18.13 -4.40 -3.90
C GLU A 8 17.31 -3.80 -2.76
N VAL A 9 16.60 -2.69 -3.02
CA VAL A 9 15.68 -2.09 -2.05
C VAL A 9 14.53 -3.05 -1.75
N ALA A 10 13.93 -3.67 -2.77
CA ALA A 10 12.87 -4.65 -2.59
C ALA A 10 13.35 -5.85 -1.76
N ALA A 11 14.54 -6.37 -2.04
CA ALA A 11 15.15 -7.47 -1.28
C ALA A 11 15.37 -7.08 0.19
N ALA A 12 15.90 -5.87 0.45
CA ALA A 12 16.13 -5.39 1.81
C ALA A 12 14.82 -5.20 2.60
N LEU A 13 13.76 -4.68 1.95
CA LEU A 13 12.43 -4.55 2.56
C LEU A 13 11.83 -5.92 2.90
N GLN A 14 11.93 -6.91 2.02
CA GLN A 14 11.49 -8.30 2.26
C GLN A 14 12.26 -8.92 3.42
N ALA A 15 13.59 -8.80 3.43
CA ALA A 15 14.43 -9.28 4.54
C ALA A 15 14.08 -8.60 5.88
N GLY A 16 13.60 -7.34 5.84
CA GLY A 16 13.04 -6.61 6.97
C GLY A 16 11.63 -7.05 7.41
N GLY A 17 11.00 -8.00 6.69
CA GLY A 17 9.68 -8.54 7.04
C GLY A 17 8.51 -7.87 6.33
N VAL A 18 8.75 -7.01 5.34
CA VAL A 18 7.66 -6.39 4.54
C VAL A 18 7.04 -7.42 3.61
N THR A 19 5.73 -7.60 3.70
CA THR A 19 4.97 -8.61 2.93
C THR A 19 4.18 -8.03 1.75
N ALA A 20 4.19 -6.70 1.55
CA ALA A 20 3.56 -6.05 0.40
C ALA A 20 4.40 -4.86 -0.07
N LEU A 21 4.79 -4.89 -1.33
CA LEU A 21 5.59 -3.84 -1.99
C LEU A 21 4.73 -3.08 -3.00
N GLU A 22 4.58 -1.78 -2.80
CA GLU A 22 3.82 -0.89 -3.68
C GLU A 22 4.76 -0.11 -4.61
N VAL A 23 4.67 -0.33 -5.92
CA VAL A 23 5.29 0.52 -6.93
C VAL A 23 4.28 1.57 -7.38
N THR A 24 4.58 2.87 -7.21
CA THR A 24 3.66 3.92 -7.61
C THR A 24 3.63 4.12 -9.12
N ALA A 25 2.44 4.16 -9.71
CA ALA A 25 2.23 4.18 -11.17
C ALA A 25 2.69 5.48 -11.86
N ASP A 26 3.01 6.51 -11.10
CA ASP A 26 3.63 7.77 -11.56
C ASP A 26 5.17 7.70 -11.61
N ALA A 27 5.77 6.62 -11.10
CA ALA A 27 7.21 6.38 -11.25
C ALA A 27 7.58 6.11 -12.72
N HIS A 28 8.82 6.46 -13.08
CA HIS A 28 9.35 6.13 -14.38
C HIS A 28 9.36 4.61 -14.58
N ASP A 29 8.69 4.15 -15.64
CA ASP A 29 8.57 2.72 -15.99
C ASP A 29 8.04 1.81 -14.86
N ALA A 30 7.00 2.25 -14.15
CA ALA A 30 6.38 1.47 -13.08
C ALA A 30 5.99 0.04 -13.52
N SER A 31 5.51 -0.13 -14.75
CA SER A 31 5.14 -1.45 -15.28
C SER A 31 6.36 -2.35 -15.49
N GLY A 32 7.48 -1.80 -15.98
CA GLY A 32 8.74 -2.54 -16.09
C GLY A 32 9.28 -2.97 -14.72
N THR A 33 9.26 -2.06 -13.76
CA THR A 33 9.65 -2.37 -12.37
C THR A 33 8.78 -3.48 -11.76
N ILE A 34 7.46 -3.43 -11.93
CA ILE A 34 6.57 -4.50 -11.43
C ILE A 34 6.88 -5.83 -12.13
N ALA A 35 7.09 -5.83 -13.46
CA ALA A 35 7.40 -7.04 -14.21
C ALA A 35 8.74 -7.67 -13.81
N GLU A 36 9.69 -6.87 -13.32
CA GLU A 36 10.96 -7.34 -12.78
C GLU A 36 10.83 -7.87 -11.35
N LEU A 37 10.12 -7.13 -10.47
CA LEU A 37 10.01 -7.48 -9.06
C LEU A 37 9.03 -8.64 -8.79
N ALA A 38 7.87 -8.67 -9.46
CA ALA A 38 6.84 -9.66 -9.17
C ALA A 38 7.30 -11.13 -9.27
N PRO A 39 8.12 -11.54 -10.28
CA PRO A 39 8.60 -12.92 -10.36
C PRO A 39 9.78 -13.23 -9.41
N THR A 40 10.39 -12.22 -8.78
CA THR A 40 11.58 -12.37 -7.90
C THR A 40 11.25 -12.18 -6.42
N ALA A 41 10.04 -11.72 -6.11
CA ALA A 41 9.57 -11.61 -4.73
C ALA A 41 9.41 -13.00 -4.09
N ASP A 42 9.57 -13.07 -2.77
CA ASP A 42 9.35 -14.29 -2.00
C ASP A 42 7.86 -14.71 -2.10
N ASP A 43 7.58 -16.00 -1.91
CA ASP A 43 6.25 -16.60 -2.10
C ASP A 43 5.14 -15.95 -1.25
N ASP A 44 5.48 -15.33 -0.12
CA ASP A 44 4.58 -14.66 0.82
C ASP A 44 4.57 -13.13 0.66
N VAL A 45 5.29 -12.60 -0.34
CA VAL A 45 5.37 -11.16 -0.62
C VAL A 45 4.54 -10.78 -1.85
N LEU A 46 3.66 -9.81 -1.70
CA LEU A 46 2.85 -9.27 -2.78
C LEU A 46 3.51 -8.03 -3.40
N VAL A 47 3.69 -8.04 -4.71
CA VAL A 47 4.08 -6.83 -5.46
C VAL A 47 2.84 -6.24 -6.12
N GLY A 48 2.59 -4.96 -5.93
CA GLY A 48 1.42 -4.28 -6.47
C GLY A 48 1.70 -2.86 -6.93
N ALA A 49 0.64 -2.19 -7.37
CA ALA A 49 0.71 -0.83 -7.90
C ALA A 49 -0.10 0.16 -7.06
N GLY A 50 0.53 1.30 -6.73
CA GLY A 50 -0.14 2.45 -6.12
C GLY A 50 -0.28 3.64 -7.05
N THR A 51 -0.95 4.66 -6.59
CA THR A 51 -1.20 5.89 -7.37
C THR A 51 -1.84 5.61 -8.74
N VAL A 52 -2.67 4.56 -8.81
CA VAL A 52 -3.36 4.17 -10.04
C VAL A 52 -4.57 5.07 -10.25
N MET A 53 -4.49 5.98 -11.24
CA MET A 53 -5.46 7.06 -11.43
C MET A 53 -6.59 6.74 -12.43
N ASP A 54 -6.44 5.70 -13.24
CA ASP A 54 -7.38 5.34 -14.30
C ASP A 54 -7.32 3.85 -14.65
N SER A 55 -8.37 3.37 -15.34
CA SER A 55 -8.49 1.95 -15.72
C SER A 55 -7.47 1.48 -16.76
N ALA A 56 -6.93 2.37 -17.59
CA ALA A 56 -5.90 2.01 -18.56
C ALA A 56 -4.56 1.76 -17.85
N THR A 57 -4.24 2.59 -16.86
CA THR A 57 -3.08 2.38 -15.98
C THR A 57 -3.26 1.11 -15.15
N ALA A 58 -4.45 0.87 -14.57
CA ALA A 58 -4.76 -0.38 -13.87
C ALA A 58 -4.52 -1.61 -14.75
N SER A 59 -5.01 -1.61 -15.99
CA SER A 59 -4.78 -2.72 -16.93
C SER A 59 -3.30 -2.97 -17.17
N ARG A 60 -2.50 -1.92 -17.39
CA ARG A 60 -1.05 -2.06 -17.66
C ARG A 60 -0.28 -2.65 -16.49
N VAL A 61 -0.52 -2.16 -15.27
CA VAL A 61 0.19 -2.66 -14.08
C VAL A 61 -0.23 -4.10 -13.74
N ILE A 62 -1.50 -4.45 -13.93
CA ILE A 62 -1.99 -5.82 -13.74
C ILE A 62 -1.37 -6.77 -14.79
N GLU A 63 -1.28 -6.36 -16.04
CA GLU A 63 -0.61 -7.13 -17.09
C GLU A 63 0.88 -7.31 -16.84
N ALA A 64 1.51 -6.36 -16.13
CA ALA A 64 2.89 -6.45 -15.67
C ALA A 64 3.09 -7.39 -14.47
N GLY A 65 2.02 -7.86 -13.81
CA GLY A 65 2.09 -8.80 -12.70
C GLY A 65 1.69 -8.24 -11.33
N ALA A 66 1.10 -7.03 -11.27
CA ALA A 66 0.63 -6.48 -10.01
C ALA A 66 -0.44 -7.38 -9.37
N ALA A 67 -0.20 -7.83 -8.14
CA ALA A 67 -1.11 -8.65 -7.34
C ALA A 67 -2.19 -7.82 -6.63
N PHE A 68 -1.96 -6.53 -6.44
CA PHE A 68 -2.94 -5.57 -5.92
C PHE A 68 -2.81 -4.21 -6.60
N VAL A 69 -3.90 -3.45 -6.56
CA VAL A 69 -3.96 -2.08 -7.09
C VAL A 69 -4.56 -1.16 -6.03
N VAL A 70 -3.88 -0.06 -5.72
CA VAL A 70 -4.40 0.98 -4.84
C VAL A 70 -4.35 2.35 -5.51
N SER A 71 -5.34 3.18 -5.22
CA SER A 71 -5.45 4.53 -5.79
C SER A 71 -5.64 5.57 -4.67
N PRO A 72 -5.28 6.84 -4.91
CA PRO A 72 -5.49 7.90 -3.93
C PRO A 72 -6.94 8.41 -3.89
N HIS A 73 -7.80 7.95 -4.80
CA HIS A 73 -9.19 8.37 -4.95
C HIS A 73 -10.06 7.21 -5.43
N LEU A 74 -11.36 7.39 -5.42
CA LEU A 74 -12.31 6.44 -5.99
C LEU A 74 -12.52 6.69 -7.49
N ASP A 75 -12.06 5.76 -8.31
CA ASP A 75 -12.51 5.58 -9.69
C ASP A 75 -13.16 4.19 -9.83
N PRO A 76 -14.49 4.10 -10.02
CA PRO A 76 -15.18 2.82 -10.18
C PRO A 76 -14.69 1.97 -11.35
N GLU A 77 -14.10 2.57 -12.41
CA GLU A 77 -13.56 1.81 -13.54
C GLU A 77 -12.22 1.14 -13.19
N VAL A 78 -11.40 1.75 -12.31
CA VAL A 78 -10.22 1.09 -11.73
C VAL A 78 -10.65 -0.14 -10.94
N VAL A 79 -11.64 0.02 -10.04
CA VAL A 79 -12.17 -1.09 -9.22
C VAL A 79 -12.70 -2.23 -10.12
N ARG A 80 -13.55 -1.91 -11.10
CA ARG A 80 -14.09 -2.92 -12.03
C ARG A 80 -13.01 -3.59 -12.87
N THR A 81 -11.95 -2.87 -13.22
CA THR A 81 -10.85 -3.43 -14.01
C THR A 81 -10.06 -4.45 -13.20
N ALA A 82 -9.71 -4.15 -11.95
CA ALA A 82 -9.05 -5.06 -11.05
C ALA A 82 -9.92 -6.31 -10.78
N ASN A 83 -11.21 -6.13 -10.47
CA ASN A 83 -12.15 -7.23 -10.22
C ASN A 83 -12.28 -8.19 -11.40
N ARG A 84 -12.34 -7.68 -12.65
CA ARG A 84 -12.38 -8.53 -13.85
C ARG A 84 -11.14 -9.41 -14.01
N ARG A 85 -10.02 -9.02 -13.42
CA ARG A 85 -8.74 -9.73 -13.47
C ARG A 85 -8.47 -10.54 -12.20
N GLY A 86 -9.35 -10.48 -11.17
CA GLY A 86 -9.17 -11.16 -9.90
C GLY A 86 -8.03 -10.58 -9.05
N VAL A 87 -7.77 -9.28 -9.17
CA VAL A 87 -6.69 -8.57 -8.48
C VAL A 87 -7.30 -7.74 -7.35
N VAL A 88 -6.70 -7.80 -6.16
CA VAL A 88 -7.13 -7.03 -4.97
C VAL A 88 -7.11 -5.53 -5.27
N VAL A 89 -8.16 -4.81 -4.87
CA VAL A 89 -8.26 -3.37 -5.13
C VAL A 89 -8.70 -2.56 -3.92
N GLY A 90 -7.93 -1.48 -3.65
CA GLY A 90 -8.17 -0.52 -2.57
C GLY A 90 -8.24 0.92 -3.08
N PRO A 91 -9.44 1.44 -3.42
CA PRO A 91 -9.60 2.86 -3.78
C PRO A 91 -9.45 3.76 -2.56
N GLY A 92 -8.93 4.98 -2.81
CA GLY A 92 -8.84 6.04 -1.81
C GLY A 92 -10.21 6.66 -1.54
N VAL A 93 -10.55 6.79 -0.26
CA VAL A 93 -11.79 7.39 0.22
C VAL A 93 -11.50 8.25 1.45
N MET A 94 -12.34 9.27 1.67
CA MET A 94 -12.21 10.20 2.80
C MET A 94 -13.56 10.44 3.49
N THR A 95 -14.65 10.03 2.88
CA THR A 95 -16.01 10.26 3.39
C THR A 95 -16.83 8.96 3.39
N PRO A 96 -17.87 8.85 4.24
CA PRO A 96 -18.79 7.70 4.23
C PRO A 96 -19.45 7.46 2.88
N THR A 97 -19.75 8.52 2.10
CA THR A 97 -20.32 8.38 0.76
C THR A 97 -19.36 7.72 -0.19
N GLU A 98 -18.11 8.20 -0.26
CA GLU A 98 -17.07 7.58 -1.10
C GLU A 98 -16.80 6.12 -0.68
N ALA A 99 -16.78 5.84 0.62
CA ALA A 99 -16.61 4.49 1.13
C ALA A 99 -17.75 3.55 0.70
N ALA A 100 -19.00 4.00 0.81
CA ALA A 100 -20.19 3.24 0.35
C ALA A 100 -20.14 3.01 -1.17
N ASP A 101 -19.78 4.02 -1.94
CA ASP A 101 -19.68 3.93 -3.41
C ASP A 101 -18.53 2.99 -3.82
N ALA A 102 -17.40 3.02 -3.10
CA ALA A 102 -16.27 2.11 -3.32
C ALA A 102 -16.67 0.64 -3.09
N MET A 103 -17.34 0.36 -1.98
CA MET A 103 -17.87 -0.98 -1.69
C MET A 103 -18.90 -1.42 -2.72
N ALA A 104 -19.80 -0.54 -3.14
CA ALA A 104 -20.79 -0.84 -4.18
C ALA A 104 -20.12 -1.11 -5.55
N ALA A 105 -18.96 -0.51 -5.82
CA ALA A 105 -18.17 -0.80 -7.01
C ALA A 105 -17.42 -2.15 -6.92
N GLY A 106 -17.29 -2.72 -5.71
CA GLY A 106 -16.63 -4.00 -5.45
C GLY A 106 -15.20 -3.87 -4.94
N ALA A 107 -14.88 -2.81 -4.18
CA ALA A 107 -13.59 -2.68 -3.50
C ALA A 107 -13.39 -3.78 -2.46
N ASP A 108 -12.17 -4.34 -2.39
CA ASP A 108 -11.79 -5.36 -1.41
C ASP A 108 -11.39 -4.73 -0.06
N LEU A 109 -10.83 -3.53 -0.12
CA LEU A 109 -10.46 -2.73 1.05
C LEU A 109 -10.63 -1.23 0.74
N LEU A 110 -10.63 -0.39 1.78
CA LEU A 110 -10.71 1.07 1.64
C LEU A 110 -9.38 1.70 2.06
N LYS A 111 -8.76 2.47 1.17
CA LYS A 111 -7.58 3.28 1.50
C LYS A 111 -8.02 4.63 2.06
N ILE A 112 -7.62 4.99 3.28
CA ILE A 112 -7.78 6.35 3.82
C ILE A 112 -6.49 7.12 3.53
N PHE A 113 -6.58 8.14 2.67
CA PHE A 113 -5.41 8.91 2.23
C PHE A 113 -5.74 10.40 2.03
N PRO A 114 -4.92 11.33 2.56
CA PRO A 114 -3.80 11.11 3.49
C PRO A 114 -4.26 10.95 4.95
N ALA A 115 -3.90 9.82 5.60
CA ALA A 115 -4.38 9.48 6.94
C ALA A 115 -3.90 10.44 8.03
N SER A 116 -2.70 11.00 7.91
CA SER A 116 -2.14 11.98 8.85
C SER A 116 -2.97 13.26 8.97
N THR A 117 -3.73 13.62 7.93
CA THR A 117 -4.57 14.83 7.92
C THR A 117 -5.79 14.68 8.82
N VAL A 118 -6.32 13.47 8.94
CA VAL A 118 -7.60 13.21 9.65
C VAL A 118 -7.42 12.44 10.96
N GLY A 119 -6.31 11.74 11.11
CA GLY A 119 -5.97 10.96 12.30
C GLY A 119 -6.77 9.66 12.49
N PRO A 120 -6.39 8.85 13.50
CA PRO A 120 -6.96 7.52 13.72
C PRO A 120 -8.48 7.52 13.98
N GLY A 121 -8.99 8.52 14.72
CA GLY A 121 -10.42 8.61 15.03
C GLY A 121 -11.33 8.70 13.79
N HIS A 122 -10.82 9.16 12.67
CA HIS A 122 -11.56 9.22 11.42
C HIS A 122 -11.86 7.82 10.86
N LEU A 123 -10.92 6.88 11.01
CA LEU A 123 -11.11 5.48 10.58
C LEU A 123 -12.33 4.87 11.27
N GLY A 124 -12.39 4.97 12.60
CA GLY A 124 -13.51 4.45 13.39
C GLY A 124 -14.85 5.11 13.00
N ALA A 125 -14.82 6.41 12.69
CA ALA A 125 -16.01 7.13 12.24
C ALA A 125 -16.50 6.67 10.84
N ILE A 126 -15.60 6.32 9.93
CA ILE A 126 -15.94 5.75 8.61
C ILE A 126 -16.39 4.30 8.76
N ALA A 127 -15.66 3.47 9.53
CA ALA A 127 -15.95 2.04 9.69
C ALA A 127 -17.29 1.79 10.40
N GLY A 128 -17.62 2.59 11.41
CA GLY A 128 -18.77 2.35 12.27
C GLY A 128 -20.10 2.04 11.54
N PRO A 129 -20.53 2.80 10.53
CA PRO A 129 -21.74 2.51 9.77
C PRO A 129 -21.59 1.45 8.67
N LEU A 130 -20.36 1.05 8.31
CA LEU A 130 -20.08 0.20 7.15
C LEU A 130 -19.87 -1.29 7.52
N GLY A 131 -19.73 -1.59 8.80
CA GLY A 131 -19.42 -2.96 9.27
C GLY A 131 -17.97 -3.37 9.04
N ASP A 132 -17.73 -4.67 8.86
CA ASP A 132 -16.39 -5.28 8.79
C ASP A 132 -15.73 -5.09 7.41
N VAL A 133 -15.51 -3.84 7.01
CA VAL A 133 -14.75 -3.53 5.80
C VAL A 133 -13.27 -3.32 6.14
N PRO A 134 -12.31 -3.99 5.47
CA PRO A 134 -10.89 -3.75 5.71
C PRO A 134 -10.50 -2.32 5.35
N ILE A 135 -9.82 -1.63 6.28
CA ILE A 135 -9.35 -0.25 6.06
C ILE A 135 -7.82 -0.21 6.12
N MET A 136 -7.22 0.50 5.17
CA MET A 136 -5.80 0.75 5.03
C MET A 136 -5.51 2.25 5.14
N PRO A 137 -5.21 2.78 6.33
CA PRO A 137 -4.68 4.14 6.44
C PRO A 137 -3.32 4.23 5.76
N THR A 138 -3.11 5.30 4.99
CA THR A 138 -1.87 5.55 4.24
C THR A 138 -1.51 7.03 4.30
N GLY A 139 -0.22 7.31 4.39
CA GLY A 139 0.33 8.68 4.43
C GLY A 139 0.51 9.21 5.85
N GLY A 140 1.77 9.32 6.25
CA GLY A 140 2.19 9.78 7.58
C GLY A 140 2.03 8.72 8.67
N ILE A 141 2.04 7.44 8.31
CA ILE A 141 2.09 6.32 9.24
C ILE A 141 3.55 5.98 9.51
N GLY A 142 3.89 5.87 10.78
CA GLY A 142 5.22 5.52 11.28
C GLY A 142 5.15 4.73 12.58
N PRO A 143 6.29 4.24 13.11
CA PRO A 143 6.33 3.49 14.36
C PRO A 143 5.66 4.21 15.55
N ASP A 144 5.80 5.55 15.58
CA ASP A 144 5.27 6.37 16.69
C ASP A 144 3.75 6.48 16.75
N ASN A 145 3.03 6.12 15.66
CA ASN A 145 1.57 6.33 15.58
C ASN A 145 0.79 5.12 15.04
N VAL A 146 1.46 4.07 14.61
CA VAL A 146 0.82 2.91 13.97
C VAL A 146 -0.16 2.20 14.91
N GLU A 147 0.17 2.08 16.20
CA GLU A 147 -0.69 1.48 17.24
C GLU A 147 -2.08 2.14 17.27
N ALA A 148 -2.14 3.47 17.31
CA ALA A 148 -3.41 4.20 17.36
C ALA A 148 -4.29 3.96 16.11
N PHE A 149 -3.71 3.67 14.96
CA PHE A 149 -4.46 3.31 13.76
C PHE A 149 -5.01 1.88 13.84
N PHE A 150 -4.26 0.91 14.39
CA PHE A 150 -4.78 -0.45 14.63
C PHE A 150 -5.86 -0.46 15.70
N GLU A 151 -5.69 0.25 16.81
CA GLU A 151 -6.74 0.44 17.83
C GLU A 151 -8.03 1.06 17.26
N SER A 152 -7.90 1.88 16.21
CA SER A 152 -9.04 2.49 15.50
C SER A 152 -9.62 1.64 14.38
N GLY A 153 -9.17 0.38 14.23
CA GLY A 153 -9.73 -0.60 13.30
C GLY A 153 -9.04 -0.70 11.95
N ALA A 154 -7.78 -0.26 11.82
CA ALA A 154 -6.99 -0.55 10.63
C ALA A 154 -6.78 -2.06 10.47
N ALA A 155 -6.97 -2.61 9.26
CA ALA A 155 -6.67 -3.99 8.94
C ALA A 155 -5.21 -4.17 8.51
N VAL A 156 -4.70 -3.20 7.74
CA VAL A 156 -3.32 -3.08 7.27
C VAL A 156 -2.95 -1.60 7.24
N VAL A 157 -1.67 -1.28 7.10
CA VAL A 157 -1.20 0.10 6.96
C VAL A 157 -0.36 0.26 5.70
N GLY A 158 -0.46 1.43 5.06
CA GLY A 158 0.40 1.82 3.95
C GLY A 158 1.44 2.84 4.43
N ALA A 159 2.72 2.47 4.36
CA ALA A 159 3.83 3.33 4.71
C ALA A 159 4.76 3.56 3.52
N GLY A 160 5.31 4.75 3.43
CA GLY A 160 6.28 5.13 2.40
C GLY A 160 7.55 5.66 3.07
N SER A 161 7.63 6.97 3.25
CA SER A 161 8.84 7.62 3.80
C SER A 161 9.24 7.21 5.22
N ALA A 162 8.32 6.63 5.99
CA ALA A 162 8.64 6.11 7.32
C ALA A 162 9.14 4.65 7.29
N LEU A 163 8.97 3.96 6.16
CA LEU A 163 9.40 2.57 5.97
C LEU A 163 10.77 2.50 5.29
N ILE A 164 11.14 3.49 4.48
CA ILE A 164 12.34 3.46 3.64
C ILE A 164 13.31 4.54 4.12
N ASP A 165 14.52 4.13 4.54
CA ASP A 165 15.64 5.05 4.76
C ASP A 165 16.24 5.45 3.38
N TYR A 166 15.77 6.57 2.84
CA TYR A 166 16.22 7.07 1.55
C TYR A 166 17.70 7.47 1.54
N ASP A 167 18.24 7.95 2.67
CA ASP A 167 19.66 8.27 2.78
C ASP A 167 20.51 7.00 2.71
N ALA A 168 20.05 5.90 3.29
CA ALA A 168 20.72 4.60 3.17
C ALA A 168 20.65 4.06 1.74
N VAL A 169 19.50 4.19 1.07
CA VAL A 169 19.36 3.82 -0.35
C VAL A 169 20.33 4.60 -1.23
N GLU A 170 20.47 5.92 -1.05
CA GLU A 170 21.40 6.75 -1.83
C GLU A 170 22.87 6.35 -1.63
N ARG A 171 23.22 5.81 -0.45
CA ARG A 171 24.57 5.31 -0.15
C ARG A 171 24.80 3.85 -0.57
N GLY A 172 23.76 3.15 -1.04
CA GLY A 172 23.79 1.72 -1.31
C GLY A 172 23.95 0.85 -0.06
N ASP A 173 23.51 1.36 1.10
CA ASP A 173 23.57 0.68 2.40
C ASP A 173 22.26 -0.10 2.64
N TYR A 174 22.10 -1.22 1.96
CA TYR A 174 20.89 -2.02 2.01
C TYR A 174 20.70 -2.77 3.34
N GLU A 175 21.77 -2.98 4.11
CA GLU A 175 21.66 -3.52 5.48
C GLU A 175 20.96 -2.51 6.41
N ALA A 176 21.23 -1.21 6.24
CA ALA A 176 20.52 -0.17 6.98
C ALA A 176 19.05 -0.02 6.53
N VAL A 177 18.75 -0.21 5.24
CA VAL A 177 17.37 -0.26 4.73
C VAL A 177 16.59 -1.42 5.36
N GLU A 178 17.19 -2.62 5.39
CA GLU A 178 16.60 -3.80 6.05
C GLU A 178 16.32 -3.54 7.54
N ALA A 179 17.33 -3.03 8.26
CA ALA A 179 17.19 -2.77 9.69
C ALA A 179 16.08 -1.75 9.99
N HIS A 180 15.97 -0.69 9.19
CA HIS A 180 14.92 0.32 9.32
C HIS A 180 13.52 -0.25 9.02
N ALA A 181 13.40 -1.08 7.97
CA ALA A 181 12.16 -1.78 7.65
C ALA A 181 11.72 -2.73 8.77
N ARG A 182 12.67 -3.46 9.36
CA ARG A 182 12.43 -4.37 10.48
C ARG A 182 11.89 -3.64 11.72
N GLU A 183 12.48 -2.49 12.08
CA GLU A 183 11.98 -1.66 13.17
C GLU A 183 10.50 -1.24 12.96
N PHE A 184 10.16 -0.90 11.72
CA PHE A 184 8.76 -0.57 11.39
C PHE A 184 7.86 -1.79 11.47
N VAL A 185 8.29 -2.95 10.96
CA VAL A 185 7.50 -4.20 11.00
C VAL A 185 7.29 -4.67 12.44
N ASP A 186 8.32 -4.62 13.28
CA ASP A 186 8.21 -4.95 14.71
C ASP A 186 7.15 -4.07 15.39
N ALA A 187 7.13 -2.75 15.11
CA ALA A 187 6.12 -1.85 15.65
C ALA A 187 4.69 -2.16 15.14
N VAL A 188 4.55 -2.67 13.91
CA VAL A 188 3.26 -3.13 13.37
C VAL A 188 2.81 -4.43 14.05
N GLU A 189 3.72 -5.36 14.29
CA GLU A 189 3.42 -6.63 14.98
C GLU A 189 2.98 -6.38 16.42
N ASP A 190 3.74 -5.56 17.17
CA ASP A 190 3.41 -5.16 18.54
C ASP A 190 2.02 -4.48 18.62
N ALA A 191 1.69 -3.63 17.64
CA ALA A 191 0.42 -2.91 17.59
C ALA A 191 -0.80 -3.81 17.24
N ARG A 192 -0.57 -5.04 16.79
CA ARG A 192 -1.63 -6.01 16.41
C ARG A 192 -1.93 -7.05 17.50
N GLU A 193 -1.08 -7.13 18.54
CA GLU A 193 -1.27 -8.00 19.70
C GLU A 193 -2.30 -7.41 20.70
#